data_b34ff02d9ad05e7a54eaeed932e7a889
#
_entry.id   b34ff02d9ad05e7a54eaeed932e7a889
#
_cell.length_a   1.000
_cell.length_b   1.000
_cell.length_c   1.000
_cell.angle_alpha   90.00
_cell.angle_beta   90.00
_cell.angle_gamma   90.00
#
_symmetry.space_group_name_H-M   'P 1'
#
loop_
_entity.id
_entity.type
_entity.pdbx_description
1 polymer ?
#
loop_
_entity_poly.entity_id
_entity_poly.type
_entity_poly.pdbx_seq_one_letter_code
_entity_poly.pdbx_strand_id
1 'polypeptide(L)'
;MPNFHRVVITGIGAVTPIGNNIDEYLLGLQKGINGVSGITLFDPVEHPCKFAAEVKNLKSEDFIEAKESKRWDRFAQFGVIAAKQAFKDSGLEINESNASKIGVIIGSGVGGLLTMESQAQILSHKGPKRVSPFTVPMMIPNMATGLAAIALGAKGPSSAVSTACAAGSNAIGDSFRLLQLGKADAMICGGAEASITPLGVAGFASAKALSFRNESPETASRP
;
A
#
# COMPACT_ATOMS: atom_id res chain seq x y z
N MET A 1 6.94 30.54 22.46
CA MET A 1 6.37 29.78 21.34
C MET A 1 6.95 28.38 21.44
N PRO A 2 6.18 27.30 21.23
CA PRO A 2 6.76 25.96 21.20
C PRO A 2 7.84 25.88 20.11
N ASN A 3 9.00 25.37 20.47
CA ASN A 3 10.14 25.23 19.53
C ASN A 3 9.92 23.93 18.76
N PHE A 4 9.31 24.00 17.57
CA PHE A 4 9.07 22.85 16.71
C PHE A 4 10.36 22.42 16.00
N HIS A 5 10.62 21.12 15.94
CA HIS A 5 11.72 20.60 15.15
C HIS A 5 11.47 20.80 13.65
N ARG A 6 12.52 21.11 12.92
CA ARG A 6 12.49 21.10 11.45
C ARG A 6 12.45 19.66 10.96
N VAL A 7 11.49 19.36 10.08
CA VAL A 7 11.29 18.02 9.49
C VAL A 7 11.68 18.05 8.01
N VAL A 8 12.37 17.02 7.56
CA VAL A 8 12.82 16.86 6.18
C VAL A 8 12.53 15.44 5.70
N ILE A 9 12.37 15.26 4.39
CA ILE A 9 12.28 13.95 3.75
C ILE A 9 13.71 13.51 3.41
N THR A 10 14.07 12.29 3.82
CA THR A 10 15.42 11.73 3.65
C THR A 10 15.44 10.52 2.75
N GLY A 11 14.29 9.92 2.44
CA GLY A 11 14.20 8.78 1.55
C GLY A 11 12.80 8.57 1.02
N ILE A 12 12.70 8.03 -0.19
CA ILE A 12 11.45 7.79 -0.90
C ILE A 12 11.43 6.36 -1.45
N GLY A 13 10.27 5.70 -1.38
CA GLY A 13 10.02 4.40 -1.99
C GLY A 13 8.70 4.40 -2.72
N ALA A 14 8.63 3.69 -3.84
CA ALA A 14 7.45 3.65 -4.68
C ALA A 14 7.21 2.25 -5.25
N VAL A 15 5.95 1.82 -5.23
CA VAL A 15 5.44 0.65 -5.96
C VAL A 15 4.18 1.10 -6.67
N THR A 16 4.25 1.25 -7.99
CA THR A 16 3.20 1.86 -8.81
C THR A 16 3.01 1.12 -10.13
N PRO A 17 1.90 1.34 -10.83
CA PRO A 17 1.69 0.76 -12.17
C PRO A 17 2.72 1.18 -13.23
N ILE A 18 3.49 2.25 -13.00
CA ILE A 18 4.49 2.77 -13.94
C ILE A 18 5.94 2.66 -13.43
N GLY A 19 6.14 2.00 -12.31
CA GLY A 19 7.47 1.73 -11.75
C GLY A 19 7.40 1.05 -10.39
N ASN A 20 8.26 0.07 -10.16
CA ASN A 20 8.34 -0.73 -8.93
C ASN A 20 9.39 -0.20 -7.94
N ASN A 21 10.04 0.90 -8.27
CA ASN A 21 10.95 1.68 -7.44
C ASN A 21 10.92 3.14 -7.88
N ILE A 22 11.61 4.01 -7.12
CA ILE A 22 11.56 5.45 -7.37
C ILE A 22 12.16 5.84 -8.72
N ASP A 23 13.24 5.19 -9.16
CA ASP A 23 13.90 5.51 -10.43
C ASP A 23 13.02 5.16 -11.62
N GLU A 24 12.42 3.96 -11.62
CA GLU A 24 11.44 3.56 -12.64
C GLU A 24 10.22 4.47 -12.64
N TYR A 25 9.70 4.83 -11.46
CA TYR A 25 8.55 5.72 -11.32
C TYR A 25 8.84 7.10 -11.89
N LEU A 26 9.98 7.71 -11.55
CA LEU A 26 10.40 9.01 -12.09
C LEU A 26 10.59 8.95 -13.60
N LEU A 27 11.23 7.89 -14.11
CA LEU A 27 11.39 7.68 -15.54
C LEU A 27 10.03 7.52 -16.24
N GLY A 28 9.09 6.80 -15.62
CA GLY A 28 7.73 6.64 -16.09
C GLY A 28 7.00 7.99 -16.22
N LEU A 29 7.12 8.84 -15.20
CA LEU A 29 6.56 10.20 -15.20
C LEU A 29 7.18 11.06 -16.29
N GLN A 30 8.51 11.08 -16.41
CA GLN A 30 9.23 11.87 -17.43
C GLN A 30 8.84 11.48 -18.86
N LYS A 31 8.59 10.19 -19.09
CA LYS A 31 8.18 9.66 -20.39
C LYS A 31 6.67 9.72 -20.63
N GLY A 32 5.88 10.18 -19.66
CA GLY A 32 4.41 10.20 -19.75
C GLY A 32 3.82 8.79 -19.90
N ILE A 33 4.44 7.76 -19.28
CA ILE A 33 3.92 6.39 -19.35
C ILE A 33 2.57 6.33 -18.67
N ASN A 34 1.57 5.78 -19.38
CA ASN A 34 0.27 5.49 -18.82
C ASN A 34 0.25 4.05 -18.27
N GLY A 35 -0.04 3.89 -16.97
CA GLY A 35 -0.15 2.58 -16.33
C GLY A 35 -1.50 1.88 -16.55
N VAL A 36 -2.48 2.55 -17.15
CA VAL A 36 -3.82 2.00 -17.37
C VAL A 36 -3.84 1.04 -18.55
N SER A 37 -4.43 -0.13 -18.34
CA SER A 37 -4.60 -1.17 -19.38
C SER A 37 -5.78 -2.07 -19.02
N GLY A 38 -6.15 -2.99 -19.90
CA GLY A 38 -7.14 -4.03 -19.57
C GLY A 38 -6.78 -4.77 -18.28
N ILE A 39 -7.78 -5.06 -17.45
CA ILE A 39 -7.60 -5.82 -16.20
C ILE A 39 -7.11 -7.24 -16.53
N THR A 40 -6.07 -7.68 -15.82
CA THR A 40 -5.50 -9.03 -15.94
C THR A 40 -5.57 -9.86 -14.66
N LEU A 41 -5.86 -9.25 -13.52
CA LEU A 41 -5.93 -9.90 -12.22
C LEU A 41 -7.17 -10.79 -12.06
N PHE A 42 -8.21 -10.56 -12.86
CA PHE A 42 -9.42 -11.38 -12.93
C PHE A 42 -10.09 -11.20 -14.30
N ASP A 43 -11.09 -12.03 -14.63
CA ASP A 43 -11.88 -11.86 -15.86
C ASP A 43 -12.91 -10.73 -15.70
N PRO A 44 -12.73 -9.59 -16.40
CA PRO A 44 -13.62 -8.44 -16.27
C PRO A 44 -14.82 -8.44 -17.23
N VAL A 45 -15.11 -9.55 -17.92
CA VAL A 45 -16.11 -9.59 -19.01
C VAL A 45 -17.48 -9.05 -18.59
N GLU A 46 -17.93 -9.39 -17.38
CA GLU A 46 -19.21 -8.95 -16.81
C GLU A 46 -19.14 -7.59 -16.12
N HIS A 47 -17.94 -6.99 -16.00
CA HIS A 47 -17.79 -5.72 -15.32
C HIS A 47 -18.04 -4.53 -16.25
N PRO A 48 -18.70 -3.45 -15.77
CA PRO A 48 -18.89 -2.23 -16.55
C PRO A 48 -17.57 -1.53 -16.89
N CYS A 49 -16.57 -1.59 -15.99
CA CYS A 49 -15.22 -1.10 -16.21
C CYS A 49 -14.27 -2.29 -16.36
N LYS A 50 -13.55 -2.36 -17.48
CA LYS A 50 -12.69 -3.51 -17.87
C LYS A 50 -11.20 -3.15 -17.87
N PHE A 51 -10.82 -2.00 -17.33
CA PHE A 51 -9.45 -1.52 -17.29
C PHE A 51 -9.09 -0.98 -15.90
N ALA A 52 -7.81 -1.04 -15.58
CA ALA A 52 -7.25 -0.53 -14.34
C ALA A 52 -5.76 -0.25 -14.51
N ALA A 53 -5.16 0.44 -13.53
CA ALA A 53 -3.73 0.63 -13.44
C ALA A 53 -3.15 -0.40 -12.43
N GLU A 54 -2.72 -1.55 -12.94
CA GLU A 54 -2.18 -2.66 -12.14
C GLU A 54 -0.68 -2.53 -11.94
N VAL A 55 -0.18 -2.84 -10.75
CA VAL A 55 1.25 -3.05 -10.52
C VAL A 55 1.68 -4.34 -11.21
N LYS A 56 2.59 -4.23 -12.16
CA LYS A 56 3.10 -5.33 -13.00
C LYS A 56 4.55 -5.63 -12.69
N ASN A 57 4.96 -6.87 -12.92
CA ASN A 57 6.37 -7.32 -12.83
C ASN A 57 7.06 -7.05 -11.49
N LEU A 58 6.30 -6.87 -10.42
CA LEU A 58 6.86 -6.72 -9.08
C LEU A 58 7.36 -8.08 -8.58
N LYS A 59 8.65 -8.18 -8.34
CA LYS A 59 9.29 -9.35 -7.72
C LYS A 59 9.27 -9.17 -6.21
N SER A 60 8.15 -9.54 -5.57
CA SER A 60 8.02 -9.41 -4.11
C SER A 60 9.06 -10.22 -3.34
N GLU A 61 9.56 -11.31 -3.92
CA GLU A 61 10.60 -12.19 -3.36
C GLU A 61 11.95 -11.49 -3.16
N ASP A 62 12.24 -10.42 -3.88
CA ASP A 62 13.46 -9.62 -3.68
C ASP A 62 13.42 -8.82 -2.36
N PHE A 63 12.24 -8.66 -1.78
CA PHE A 63 12.01 -7.85 -0.58
C PHE A 63 11.42 -8.62 0.60
N ILE A 64 10.68 -9.69 0.34
CA ILE A 64 9.87 -10.42 1.30
C ILE A 64 10.13 -11.92 1.10
N GLU A 65 10.41 -12.65 2.18
CA GLU A 65 10.55 -14.10 2.09
C GLU A 65 9.28 -14.75 1.51
N ALA A 66 9.46 -15.72 0.60
CA ALA A 66 8.35 -16.35 -0.12
C ALA A 66 7.30 -17.01 0.80
N LYS A 67 7.71 -17.47 2.00
CA LYS A 67 6.80 -18.02 3.00
C LYS A 67 5.94 -16.94 3.67
N GLU A 68 6.51 -15.77 3.89
CA GLU A 68 5.82 -14.64 4.51
C GLU A 68 4.89 -13.94 3.52
N SER A 69 5.33 -13.74 2.27
CA SER A 69 4.53 -13.09 1.24
C SER A 69 3.16 -13.77 1.03
N LYS A 70 3.09 -15.10 1.18
CA LYS A 70 1.84 -15.88 1.13
C LYS A 70 0.87 -15.63 2.28
N ARG A 71 1.33 -14.97 3.36
CA ARG A 71 0.56 -14.65 4.57
C ARG A 71 0.24 -13.16 4.68
N TRP A 72 0.61 -12.39 3.66
CA TRP A 72 0.37 -10.95 3.58
C TRP A 72 -0.52 -10.63 2.39
N ASP A 73 -1.55 -9.81 2.62
CA ASP A 73 -2.34 -9.29 1.51
C ASP A 73 -1.47 -8.37 0.64
N ARG A 74 -1.86 -8.21 -0.62
CA ARG A 74 -1.10 -7.47 -1.63
C ARG A 74 -0.85 -6.00 -1.22
N PHE A 75 -1.83 -5.33 -0.59
CA PHE A 75 -1.63 -3.96 -0.10
C PHE A 75 -0.50 -3.87 0.93
N ALA A 76 -0.44 -4.84 1.85
CA ALA A 76 0.61 -4.88 2.86
C ALA A 76 1.98 -5.18 2.24
N GLN A 77 2.04 -6.06 1.23
CA GLN A 77 3.27 -6.29 0.46
C GLN A 77 3.77 -4.99 -0.19
N PHE A 78 2.90 -4.24 -0.86
CA PHE A 78 3.25 -2.95 -1.45
C PHE A 78 3.77 -1.96 -0.41
N GLY A 79 3.08 -1.83 0.72
CA GLY A 79 3.48 -0.95 1.81
C GLY A 79 4.86 -1.29 2.38
N VAL A 80 5.13 -2.58 2.63
CA VAL A 80 6.43 -3.05 3.16
C VAL A 80 7.55 -2.85 2.13
N ILE A 81 7.30 -3.14 0.85
CA ILE A 81 8.32 -2.97 -0.20
C ILE A 81 8.69 -1.51 -0.35
N ALA A 82 7.69 -0.61 -0.45
CA ALA A 82 7.94 0.83 -0.54
C ALA A 82 8.64 1.35 0.73
N ALA A 83 8.25 0.88 1.93
CA ALA A 83 8.91 1.25 3.17
C ALA A 83 10.38 0.82 3.21
N LYS A 84 10.72 -0.40 2.76
CA LYS A 84 12.10 -0.87 2.65
C LYS A 84 12.92 -0.06 1.65
N GLN A 85 12.33 0.33 0.53
CA GLN A 85 12.99 1.20 -0.45
C GLN A 85 13.28 2.58 0.16
N ALA A 86 12.27 3.23 0.76
CA ALA A 86 12.45 4.53 1.42
C ALA A 86 13.48 4.48 2.54
N PHE A 87 13.47 3.41 3.33
CA PHE A 87 14.44 3.20 4.41
C PHE A 87 15.88 3.08 3.88
N LYS A 88 16.06 2.29 2.81
CA LYS A 88 17.36 2.14 2.15
C LYS A 88 17.85 3.46 1.55
N ASP A 89 16.97 4.19 0.87
CA ASP A 89 17.27 5.48 0.24
C ASP A 89 17.66 6.54 1.28
N SER A 90 17.05 6.50 2.47
CA SER A 90 17.34 7.45 3.56
C SER A 90 18.75 7.33 4.15
N GLY A 91 19.43 6.21 3.97
CA GLY A 91 20.68 5.89 4.64
C GLY A 91 20.57 5.70 6.16
N LEU A 92 19.34 5.61 6.71
CA LEU A 92 19.13 5.38 8.14
C LEU A 92 19.49 3.94 8.51
N GLU A 93 20.00 3.78 9.73
CA GLU A 93 20.22 2.49 10.36
C GLU A 93 19.38 2.38 11.63
N ILE A 94 18.73 1.24 11.83
CA ILE A 94 18.01 0.95 13.08
C ILE A 94 18.84 -0.03 13.91
N ASN A 95 19.07 0.35 15.16
CA ASN A 95 19.77 -0.46 16.15
C ASN A 95 19.07 -0.34 17.52
N GLU A 96 19.58 -1.04 18.54
CA GLU A 96 18.96 -1.08 19.85
C GLU A 96 18.84 0.31 20.52
N SER A 97 19.76 1.23 20.23
CA SER A 97 19.78 2.56 20.85
C SER A 97 18.74 3.53 20.26
N ASN A 98 18.34 3.34 19.00
CA ASN A 98 17.45 4.26 18.31
C ASN A 98 16.10 3.65 17.88
N ALA A 99 15.94 2.32 17.91
CA ALA A 99 14.73 1.65 17.43
C ALA A 99 13.43 2.21 18.03
N SER A 100 13.43 2.58 19.32
CA SER A 100 12.27 3.14 20.02
C SER A 100 11.92 4.58 19.60
N LYS A 101 12.80 5.23 18.85
CA LYS A 101 12.63 6.59 18.31
C LYS A 101 12.28 6.61 16.83
N ILE A 102 12.25 5.45 16.18
CA ILE A 102 11.90 5.32 14.77
C ILE A 102 10.55 4.62 14.66
N GLY A 103 9.58 5.34 14.10
CA GLY A 103 8.20 4.87 13.99
C GLY A 103 7.76 4.60 12.57
N VAL A 104 6.56 4.01 12.43
CA VAL A 104 5.95 3.68 11.15
C VAL A 104 4.46 4.05 11.17
N ILE A 105 4.00 4.80 10.16
CA ILE A 105 2.57 5.07 9.93
C ILE A 105 2.27 4.88 8.45
N ILE A 106 1.55 3.83 8.10
CA ILE A 106 1.10 3.58 6.73
C ILE A 106 -0.43 3.55 6.72
N GLY A 107 -1.02 4.44 5.92
CA GLY A 107 -2.46 4.51 5.74
C GLY A 107 -2.96 3.57 4.65
N SER A 108 -4.18 3.07 4.80
CA SER A 108 -4.91 2.32 3.79
C SER A 108 -6.40 2.62 3.90
N GLY A 109 -7.07 2.77 2.77
CA GLY A 109 -8.52 3.04 2.75
C GLY A 109 -9.35 1.81 3.06
N VAL A 110 -8.96 0.66 2.51
CA VAL A 110 -9.73 -0.59 2.58
C VAL A 110 -8.95 -1.73 3.24
N GLY A 111 -7.63 -1.72 3.13
CA GLY A 111 -6.82 -2.84 3.61
C GLY A 111 -6.88 -4.05 2.69
N GLY A 112 -6.95 -5.26 3.26
CA GLY A 112 -6.88 -6.53 2.56
C GLY A 112 -8.18 -6.96 1.86
N LEU A 113 -8.66 -6.18 0.90
CA LEU A 113 -9.88 -6.48 0.16
C LEU A 113 -9.81 -7.81 -0.60
N LEU A 114 -8.67 -8.10 -1.22
CA LEU A 114 -8.44 -9.37 -1.92
C LEU A 114 -8.59 -10.57 -0.98
N THR A 115 -8.02 -10.47 0.21
CA THR A 115 -8.16 -11.49 1.25
C THR A 115 -9.61 -11.63 1.69
N MET A 116 -10.28 -10.53 1.98
CA MET A 116 -11.68 -10.53 2.42
C MET A 116 -12.57 -11.22 1.37
N GLU A 117 -12.44 -10.87 0.11
CA GLU A 117 -13.21 -11.44 -0.99
C GLU A 117 -12.93 -12.94 -1.16
N SER A 118 -11.67 -13.33 -1.23
CA SER A 118 -11.29 -14.73 -1.41
C SER A 118 -11.72 -15.62 -0.24
N GLN A 119 -11.59 -15.14 0.99
CA GLN A 119 -12.00 -15.92 2.16
C GLN A 119 -13.52 -15.97 2.34
N ALA A 120 -14.26 -14.95 1.91
CA ALA A 120 -15.73 -15.01 1.84
C ALA A 120 -16.21 -16.07 0.84
N GLN A 121 -15.58 -16.19 -0.31
CA GLN A 121 -15.85 -17.25 -1.28
C GLN A 121 -15.52 -18.64 -0.71
N ILE A 122 -14.37 -18.80 -0.03
CA ILE A 122 -14.02 -20.06 0.63
C ILE A 122 -15.06 -20.42 1.70
N LEU A 123 -15.46 -19.45 2.51
CA LEU A 123 -16.50 -19.66 3.53
C LEU A 123 -17.80 -20.15 2.90
N SER A 124 -18.26 -19.50 1.85
CA SER A 124 -19.52 -19.84 1.15
C SER A 124 -19.49 -21.21 0.50
N HIS A 125 -18.39 -21.58 -0.19
CA HIS A 125 -18.34 -22.82 -0.98
C HIS A 125 -17.75 -24.01 -0.22
N LYS A 126 -16.87 -23.78 0.78
CA LYS A 126 -16.11 -24.85 1.46
C LYS A 126 -16.36 -24.91 2.97
N GLY A 127 -17.11 -23.96 3.51
CA GLY A 127 -17.47 -23.88 4.92
C GLY A 127 -16.35 -23.30 5.84
N PRO A 128 -16.69 -23.03 7.11
CA PRO A 128 -15.84 -22.28 8.04
C PRO A 128 -14.51 -22.95 8.37
N LYS A 129 -14.44 -24.28 8.34
CA LYS A 129 -13.22 -25.03 8.63
C LYS A 129 -12.11 -24.87 7.57
N ARG A 130 -12.43 -24.27 6.43
CA ARG A 130 -11.49 -24.04 5.31
C ARG A 130 -11.00 -22.59 5.22
N VAL A 131 -11.57 -21.69 6.00
CA VAL A 131 -11.10 -20.30 6.09
C VAL A 131 -9.69 -20.27 6.67
N SER A 132 -8.82 -19.46 6.09
CA SER A 132 -7.43 -19.36 6.52
C SER A 132 -7.31 -18.76 7.93
N PRO A 133 -6.44 -19.31 8.81
CA PRO A 133 -6.16 -18.70 10.11
C PRO A 133 -5.48 -17.32 9.98
N PHE A 134 -4.95 -16.99 8.82
CA PHE A 134 -4.34 -15.70 8.53
C PHE A 134 -5.33 -14.67 7.99
N THR A 135 -6.62 -14.99 7.84
CA THR A 135 -7.65 -14.09 7.29
C THR A 135 -7.66 -12.74 8.00
N VAL A 136 -7.74 -12.74 9.33
CA VAL A 136 -7.80 -11.49 10.10
C VAL A 136 -6.52 -10.67 9.97
N PRO A 137 -5.31 -11.22 10.21
CA PRO A 137 -4.08 -10.48 10.01
C PRO A 137 -3.88 -9.97 8.57
N MET A 138 -4.36 -10.70 7.58
CA MET A 138 -4.21 -10.28 6.18
C MET A 138 -5.18 -9.15 5.80
N MET A 139 -6.37 -9.10 6.39
CA MET A 139 -7.40 -8.14 5.96
C MET A 139 -7.35 -6.78 6.66
N ILE A 140 -6.83 -6.70 7.89
CA ILE A 140 -6.90 -5.46 8.68
C ILE A 140 -5.93 -4.38 8.17
N PRO A 141 -6.37 -3.10 8.03
CA PRO A 141 -5.60 -2.03 7.38
C PRO A 141 -4.26 -1.72 8.05
N ASN A 142 -4.14 -1.94 9.37
CA ASN A 142 -2.91 -1.64 10.11
C ASN A 142 -1.75 -2.62 9.85
N MET A 143 -1.98 -3.69 9.10
CA MET A 143 -0.92 -4.68 8.88
C MET A 143 0.20 -4.19 7.97
N ALA A 144 -0.06 -3.27 7.03
CA ALA A 144 1.03 -2.64 6.29
C ALA A 144 2.02 -1.94 7.23
N THR A 145 1.51 -1.19 8.21
CA THR A 145 2.32 -0.57 9.28
C THR A 145 3.05 -1.60 10.14
N GLY A 146 2.30 -2.57 10.69
CA GLY A 146 2.87 -3.57 11.61
C GLY A 146 3.96 -4.41 10.97
N LEU A 147 3.72 -4.89 9.74
CA LEU A 147 4.69 -5.70 9.00
C LEU A 147 5.92 -4.88 8.58
N ALA A 148 5.76 -3.61 8.19
CA ALA A 148 6.88 -2.72 7.90
C ALA A 148 7.72 -2.45 9.16
N ALA A 149 7.07 -2.18 10.30
CA ALA A 149 7.76 -1.99 11.57
C ALA A 149 8.58 -3.22 11.98
N ILE A 150 8.00 -4.42 11.86
CA ILE A 150 8.69 -5.68 12.14
C ILE A 150 9.86 -5.89 11.18
N ALA A 151 9.63 -5.71 9.88
CA ALA A 151 10.63 -5.95 8.84
C ALA A 151 11.84 -5.00 8.93
N LEU A 152 11.65 -3.80 9.47
CA LEU A 152 12.69 -2.78 9.64
C LEU A 152 13.27 -2.73 11.05
N GLY A 153 12.65 -3.39 12.03
CA GLY A 153 13.07 -3.34 13.43
C GLY A 153 12.69 -2.03 14.13
N ALA A 154 11.74 -1.25 13.59
CA ALA A 154 11.25 -0.02 14.18
C ALA A 154 10.35 -0.31 15.39
N LYS A 155 10.58 0.36 16.52
CA LYS A 155 9.87 0.17 17.79
C LYS A 155 9.28 1.46 18.35
N GLY A 156 9.33 2.55 17.58
CA GLY A 156 8.76 3.84 17.91
C GLY A 156 7.25 3.90 17.65
N PRO A 157 6.67 5.12 17.59
CA PRO A 157 5.25 5.31 17.35
C PRO A 157 4.78 4.56 16.09
N SER A 158 3.72 3.76 16.24
CA SER A 158 3.19 2.92 15.18
C SER A 158 1.68 2.96 15.18
N SER A 159 1.07 3.36 14.07
CA SER A 159 -0.38 3.39 13.88
C SER A 159 -0.75 3.28 12.41
N ALA A 160 -2.02 3.08 12.12
CA ALA A 160 -2.55 3.13 10.76
C ALA A 160 -3.64 4.18 10.66
N VAL A 161 -3.67 4.89 9.55
CA VAL A 161 -4.70 5.88 9.24
C VAL A 161 -5.61 5.31 8.16
N SER A 162 -6.92 5.39 8.38
CA SER A 162 -7.92 4.93 7.40
C SER A 162 -8.90 6.08 7.11
N THR A 163 -8.48 6.99 6.24
CA THR A 163 -9.24 8.15 5.78
C THR A 163 -9.48 8.09 4.28
N ALA A 164 -9.90 6.91 3.82
CA ALA A 164 -10.13 6.61 2.40
C ALA A 164 -8.93 7.02 1.53
N CYS A 165 -9.16 7.68 0.39
CA CYS A 165 -8.11 8.11 -0.54
C CYS A 165 -7.07 9.08 0.07
N ALA A 166 -7.40 9.74 1.19
CA ALA A 166 -6.50 10.64 1.90
C ALA A 166 -5.59 9.93 2.92
N ALA A 167 -5.74 8.61 3.11
CA ALA A 167 -5.06 7.87 4.18
C ALA A 167 -3.52 8.03 4.14
N GLY A 168 -2.92 7.97 2.95
CA GLY A 168 -1.48 8.18 2.79
C GLY A 168 -1.03 9.60 3.17
N SER A 169 -1.76 10.62 2.72
CA SER A 169 -1.46 12.02 3.06
C SER A 169 -1.62 12.31 4.54
N ASN A 170 -2.66 11.74 5.17
CA ASN A 170 -2.86 11.88 6.61
C ASN A 170 -1.76 11.17 7.40
N ALA A 171 -1.31 10.00 6.97
CA ALA A 171 -0.19 9.27 7.58
C ALA A 171 1.10 10.13 7.57
N ILE A 172 1.37 10.83 6.46
CA ILE A 172 2.49 11.78 6.34
C ILE A 172 2.28 12.96 7.31
N GLY A 173 1.09 13.54 7.36
CA GLY A 173 0.76 14.67 8.24
C GLY A 173 0.89 14.33 9.72
N ASP A 174 0.43 13.16 10.14
CA ASP A 174 0.54 12.70 11.53
C ASP A 174 2.00 12.42 11.90
N SER A 175 2.76 11.79 11.00
CA SER A 175 4.19 11.57 11.17
C SER A 175 4.97 12.88 11.29
N PHE A 176 4.66 13.87 10.44
CA PHE A 176 5.22 15.21 10.50
C PHE A 176 5.01 15.85 11.87
N ARG A 177 3.79 15.76 12.43
CA ARG A 177 3.46 16.29 13.76
C ARG A 177 4.24 15.60 14.87
N LEU A 178 4.37 14.26 14.82
CA LEU A 178 5.15 13.51 15.81
C LEU A 178 6.62 13.95 15.82
N LEU A 179 7.20 14.14 14.63
CA LEU A 179 8.58 14.64 14.49
C LEU A 179 8.71 16.07 14.97
N GLN A 180 7.79 16.98 14.61
CA GLN A 180 7.80 18.37 15.09
C GLN A 180 7.78 18.46 16.61
N LEU A 181 7.04 17.56 17.27
CA LEU A 181 6.89 17.51 18.73
C LEU A 181 8.00 16.72 19.43
N GLY A 182 9.01 16.21 18.70
CA GLY A 182 10.10 15.40 19.25
C GLY A 182 9.66 14.07 19.84
N LYS A 183 8.51 13.51 19.38
CA LYS A 183 8.00 12.22 19.83
C LYS A 183 8.66 11.04 19.10
N ALA A 184 9.29 11.31 17.98
CA ALA A 184 10.13 10.39 17.21
C ALA A 184 11.29 11.18 16.59
N ASP A 185 12.38 10.48 16.26
CA ASP A 185 13.53 11.05 15.56
C ASP A 185 13.43 10.81 14.05
N ALA A 186 12.78 9.70 13.64
CA ALA A 186 12.42 9.41 12.25
C ALA A 186 11.09 8.67 12.15
N MET A 187 10.40 8.86 11.03
CA MET A 187 9.14 8.19 10.72
C MET A 187 9.15 7.67 9.29
N ILE A 188 8.82 6.39 9.12
CA ILE A 188 8.49 5.81 7.82
C ILE A 188 6.96 5.99 7.65
N CYS A 189 6.53 6.71 6.62
CA CYS A 189 5.13 7.05 6.46
C CYS A 189 4.70 7.11 5.00
N GLY A 190 3.43 6.86 4.76
CA GLY A 190 2.84 6.88 3.41
C GLY A 190 1.52 6.15 3.36
N GLY A 191 1.16 5.66 2.18
CA GLY A 191 -0.06 4.88 1.97
C GLY A 191 0.17 3.67 1.09
N ALA A 192 -0.67 2.65 1.25
CA ALA A 192 -0.68 1.46 0.42
C ALA A 192 -2.11 0.96 0.20
N GLU A 193 -2.42 0.60 -1.04
CA GLU A 193 -3.73 0.05 -1.43
C GLU A 193 -3.59 -0.97 -2.56
N ALA A 194 -4.45 -2.00 -2.57
CA ALA A 194 -4.50 -3.01 -3.63
C ALA A 194 -5.94 -3.47 -3.88
N SER A 195 -6.81 -2.53 -4.25
CA SER A 195 -8.26 -2.74 -4.36
C SER A 195 -8.75 -3.15 -5.76
N ILE A 196 -7.85 -3.56 -6.68
CA ILE A 196 -8.25 -4.08 -7.99
C ILE A 196 -8.66 -5.54 -7.83
N THR A 197 -9.88 -5.74 -7.39
CA THR A 197 -10.55 -7.04 -7.22
C THR A 197 -11.93 -6.99 -7.87
N PRO A 198 -12.57 -8.12 -8.18
CA PRO A 198 -13.95 -8.13 -8.67
C PRO A 198 -14.90 -7.26 -7.83
N LEU A 199 -14.91 -7.45 -6.51
CA LEU A 199 -15.75 -6.67 -5.60
C LEU A 199 -15.38 -5.20 -5.57
N GLY A 200 -14.07 -4.88 -5.56
CA GLY A 200 -13.57 -3.50 -5.55
C GLY A 200 -13.99 -2.74 -6.80
N VAL A 201 -13.75 -3.32 -7.98
CA VAL A 201 -14.14 -2.70 -9.27
C VAL A 201 -15.66 -2.59 -9.39
N ALA A 202 -16.43 -3.61 -9.01
CA ALA A 202 -17.89 -3.55 -9.03
C ALA A 202 -18.43 -2.47 -8.08
N GLY A 203 -17.89 -2.36 -6.87
CA GLY A 203 -18.31 -1.37 -5.87
C GLY A 203 -18.08 0.07 -6.36
N PHE A 204 -16.88 0.38 -6.86
CA PHE A 204 -16.57 1.71 -7.40
C PHE A 204 -17.37 2.02 -8.69
N ALA A 205 -17.63 1.01 -9.53
CA ALA A 205 -18.47 1.17 -10.71
C ALA A 205 -19.93 1.50 -10.32
N SER A 206 -20.48 0.77 -9.34
CA SER A 206 -21.84 1.02 -8.81
C SER A 206 -21.96 2.40 -8.17
N ALA A 207 -20.89 2.89 -7.53
CA ALA A 207 -20.81 4.24 -6.98
C ALA A 207 -20.64 5.33 -8.09
N LYS A 208 -20.56 4.95 -9.37
CA LYS A 208 -20.31 5.84 -10.51
C LYS A 208 -18.99 6.60 -10.41
N ALA A 209 -18.01 6.04 -9.73
CA ALA A 209 -16.69 6.63 -9.53
C ALA A 209 -15.67 6.22 -10.61
N LEU A 210 -16.04 5.35 -11.55
CA LEU A 210 -15.18 4.87 -12.62
C LEU A 210 -15.65 5.36 -14.00
N SER A 211 -14.70 5.53 -14.90
CA SER A 211 -14.98 5.68 -16.34
C SER A 211 -15.32 4.31 -16.94
N PHE A 212 -16.24 4.29 -17.91
CA PHE A 212 -16.63 3.08 -18.66
C PHE A 212 -16.16 3.12 -20.12
N ARG A 213 -15.15 3.92 -20.42
CA ARG A 213 -14.57 4.05 -21.78
C ARG A 213 -13.64 2.88 -22.08
N ASN A 214 -14.19 1.68 -22.17
CA ASN A 214 -13.43 0.43 -22.33
C ASN A 214 -12.68 0.32 -23.66
N GLU A 215 -13.12 1.02 -24.70
CA GLU A 215 -12.50 1.06 -26.03
C GLU A 215 -11.24 1.94 -26.09
N SER A 216 -10.99 2.77 -25.10
CA SER A 216 -9.83 3.65 -25.03
C SER A 216 -9.32 3.79 -23.60
N PRO A 217 -8.83 2.68 -22.99
CA PRO A 217 -8.39 2.68 -21.58
C PRO A 217 -7.31 3.72 -21.28
N GLU A 218 -6.37 3.90 -22.21
CA GLU A 218 -5.23 4.82 -22.09
C GLU A 218 -5.65 6.30 -22.02
N THR A 219 -6.85 6.64 -22.46
CA THR A 219 -7.41 8.01 -22.41
C THR A 219 -8.66 8.12 -21.55
N ALA A 220 -9.03 7.05 -20.84
CA ALA A 220 -10.27 6.98 -20.09
C ALA A 220 -10.25 7.75 -18.76
N SER A 221 -9.10 7.80 -18.09
CA SER A 221 -8.93 8.59 -16.86
C SER A 221 -8.81 10.08 -17.22
N ARG A 222 -9.70 10.89 -16.66
CA ARG A 222 -9.80 12.34 -16.90
C ARG A 222 -10.25 13.00 -15.60
N PRO A 223 -9.37 13.09 -14.59
CA PRO A 223 -9.68 13.73 -13.32
C PRO A 223 -9.85 15.25 -13.45
#